data_1c8f709b5efff408ea871156076ce629
#
_entry.id   1c8f709b5efff408ea871156076ce629
#
_cell.length_a   1.000
_cell.length_b   1.000
_cell.length_c   1.000
_cell.angle_alpha   90.00
_cell.angle_beta   90.00
_cell.angle_gamma   90.00
#
_symmetry.space_group_name_H-M   'P 1'
#
loop_
_entity.id
_entity.type
_entity.pdbx_description
1 polymer ?
#
loop_
_entity_poly.entity_id
_entity_poly.type
_entity_poly.pdbx_seq_one_letter_code
_entity_poly.pdbx_strand_id
1 'polypeptide(L)'
;MEDIPGVGKTTMALAFSRVLSLKENRMQFTPDVMPSDITGFSIFQKDKNEFVYQPGPIMCNLFLADEINRTSPKTQSALLEVMEEGNVTVDGVTREVPKPFIVIATQNPIGSAGTQMLPDSQLDRFMICTSLGYPDVETEIEIIKHNNGQSPLDGLKPVVNAEELLELQKEVEQVFVHDVIFQYVAHLVAATREHPMLDLGISPRGTIALTRMAKASAYIKGRNYVVPTDVSDVFKEVAVHRLQLSAKARVNHVTAEGIISTILESVPQPLPEKRQG
;
A
#
# COMPACT_ATOMS: atom_id res chain seq x y z
N MET A 1 -0.57 6.06 1.26
CA MET A 1 0.29 6.97 2.04
C MET A 1 -0.55 8.14 2.54
N GLU A 2 -0.52 8.37 3.82
CA GLU A 2 -1.27 9.43 4.48
C GLU A 2 -0.29 10.45 5.05
N ASP A 3 -0.18 11.60 4.41
CA ASP A 3 0.79 12.62 4.75
C ASP A 3 0.34 14.01 4.33
N ILE A 4 0.92 15.00 4.98
CA ILE A 4 0.80 16.40 4.57
C ILE A 4 1.33 16.60 3.14
N PRO A 5 0.85 17.63 2.43
CA PRO A 5 1.39 17.99 1.12
C PRO A 5 2.87 18.35 1.16
N GLY A 6 3.62 18.02 0.10
CA GLY A 6 4.99 18.50 -0.08
C GLY A 6 6.11 17.68 0.53
N VAL A 7 5.83 16.57 1.24
CA VAL A 7 6.88 15.75 1.91
C VAL A 7 7.61 14.77 0.98
N GLY A 8 7.41 14.82 -0.34
CA GLY A 8 8.17 13.99 -1.28
C GLY A 8 7.51 12.66 -1.67
N LYS A 9 6.21 12.46 -1.40
CA LYS A 9 5.48 11.23 -1.79
C LYS A 9 5.65 10.84 -3.26
N THR A 10 5.48 11.81 -4.15
CA THR A 10 5.67 11.62 -5.60
C THR A 10 7.12 11.27 -5.93
N THR A 11 8.08 11.98 -5.33
CA THR A 11 9.51 11.72 -5.53
C THR A 11 9.88 10.29 -5.12
N MET A 12 9.34 9.82 -4.01
CA MET A 12 9.56 8.44 -3.55
C MET A 12 8.98 7.41 -4.53
N ALA A 13 7.75 7.60 -5.02
CA ALA A 13 7.16 6.69 -6.01
C ALA A 13 7.99 6.65 -7.31
N LEU A 14 8.47 7.81 -7.78
CA LEU A 14 9.36 7.92 -8.93
C LEU A 14 10.72 7.24 -8.68
N ALA A 15 11.26 7.37 -7.47
CA ALA A 15 12.49 6.68 -7.09
C ALA A 15 12.32 5.15 -7.17
N PHE A 16 11.23 4.62 -6.63
CA PHE A 16 10.91 3.19 -6.72
C PHE A 16 10.79 2.72 -8.17
N SER A 17 10.09 3.45 -9.04
CA SER A 17 9.94 3.06 -10.44
C SER A 17 11.28 2.98 -11.16
N ARG A 18 12.18 3.94 -10.91
CA ARG A 18 13.52 3.95 -11.52
C ARG A 18 14.41 2.82 -11.00
N VAL A 19 14.45 2.63 -9.68
CA VAL A 19 15.28 1.60 -9.03
C VAL A 19 14.81 0.19 -9.41
N LEU A 20 13.51 -0.01 -9.57
CA LEU A 20 12.90 -1.30 -9.95
C LEU A 20 12.71 -1.44 -11.46
N SER A 21 13.15 -0.47 -12.27
CA SER A 21 13.00 -0.46 -13.74
C SER A 21 11.56 -0.74 -14.21
N LEU A 22 10.58 -0.15 -13.53
CA LEU A 22 9.16 -0.34 -13.78
C LEU A 22 8.60 0.79 -14.65
N LYS A 23 7.71 0.43 -15.58
CA LYS A 23 6.90 1.43 -16.29
C LYS A 23 5.94 2.06 -15.29
N GLU A 24 6.07 3.37 -15.09
CA GLU A 24 5.21 4.13 -14.19
C GLU A 24 4.21 4.99 -14.93
N ASN A 25 3.08 5.24 -14.29
CA ASN A 25 2.18 6.32 -14.64
C ASN A 25 1.69 7.00 -13.34
N ARG A 26 1.52 8.31 -13.43
CA ARG A 26 0.95 9.12 -12.36
C ARG A 26 -0.37 9.75 -12.81
N MET A 27 -1.34 9.75 -11.92
CA MET A 27 -2.61 10.45 -12.11
C MET A 27 -2.95 11.26 -10.87
N GLN A 28 -3.19 12.57 -11.06
CA GLN A 28 -3.73 13.44 -10.02
C GLN A 28 -5.26 13.30 -10.04
N PHE A 29 -5.84 12.88 -8.93
CA PHE A 29 -7.28 12.73 -8.82
C PHE A 29 -7.94 14.07 -8.49
N THR A 30 -9.00 14.38 -9.23
CA THR A 30 -9.86 15.56 -9.08
C THR A 30 -11.33 15.11 -9.14
N PRO A 31 -12.30 15.96 -8.73
CA PRO A 31 -13.72 15.57 -8.73
C PRO A 31 -14.30 15.18 -10.09
N ASP A 32 -13.70 15.65 -11.16
CA ASP A 32 -14.12 15.43 -12.56
C ASP A 32 -13.54 14.17 -13.20
N VAL A 33 -12.56 13.52 -12.55
CA VAL A 33 -11.97 12.27 -13.06
C VAL A 33 -13.01 11.14 -13.10
N MET A 34 -13.15 10.53 -14.27
CA MET A 34 -14.06 9.41 -14.51
C MET A 34 -13.32 8.05 -14.47
N PRO A 35 -14.02 6.94 -14.25
CA PRO A 35 -13.44 5.59 -14.35
C PRO A 35 -12.71 5.32 -15.67
N SER A 36 -13.27 5.77 -16.79
CA SER A 36 -12.66 5.63 -18.12
C SER A 36 -11.33 6.35 -18.28
N ASP A 37 -11.10 7.42 -17.51
CA ASP A 37 -9.80 8.13 -17.54
C ASP A 37 -8.69 7.29 -16.90
N ILE A 38 -9.05 6.34 -16.03
CA ILE A 38 -8.13 5.39 -15.39
C ILE A 38 -7.96 4.14 -16.26
N THR A 39 -9.09 3.52 -16.64
CA THR A 39 -9.10 2.20 -17.29
C THR A 39 -8.90 2.25 -18.80
N GLY A 40 -9.10 3.43 -19.40
CA GLY A 40 -9.17 3.58 -20.85
C GLY A 40 -10.58 3.40 -21.39
N PHE A 41 -10.72 3.56 -22.69
CA PHE A 41 -11.98 3.51 -23.42
C PHE A 41 -11.74 3.12 -24.86
N SER A 42 -12.80 2.74 -25.61
CA SER A 42 -12.68 2.44 -27.03
C SER A 42 -13.13 3.63 -27.88
N ILE A 43 -12.39 3.89 -28.96
CA ILE A 43 -12.68 4.91 -29.98
C ILE A 43 -13.01 4.22 -31.29
N PHE A 44 -14.08 4.63 -31.94
CA PHE A 44 -14.40 4.17 -33.29
C PHE A 44 -13.44 4.79 -34.29
N GLN A 45 -12.59 3.96 -34.90
CA GLN A 45 -11.68 4.36 -35.98
C GLN A 45 -12.36 4.18 -37.34
N LYS A 46 -12.70 5.29 -37.97
CA LYS A 46 -13.42 5.29 -39.28
C LYS A 46 -12.62 4.58 -40.36
N ASP A 47 -11.31 4.73 -40.38
CA ASP A 47 -10.42 4.16 -41.39
C ASP A 47 -10.39 2.63 -41.37
N LYS A 48 -10.57 2.04 -40.18
CA LYS A 48 -10.59 0.59 -39.95
C LYS A 48 -11.99 0.03 -39.79
N ASN A 49 -13.01 0.91 -39.65
CA ASN A 49 -14.39 0.58 -39.36
C ASN A 49 -14.54 -0.32 -38.10
N GLU A 50 -13.73 -0.08 -37.07
CA GLU A 50 -13.70 -0.86 -35.83
C GLU A 50 -13.54 0.02 -34.59
N PHE A 51 -13.92 -0.50 -33.42
CA PHE A 51 -13.61 0.11 -32.13
C PHE A 51 -12.20 -0.32 -31.70
N VAL A 52 -11.36 0.65 -31.43
CA VAL A 52 -9.98 0.44 -30.96
C VAL A 52 -9.85 0.91 -29.52
N TYR A 53 -9.44 0.00 -28.64
CA TYR A 53 -9.18 0.33 -27.24
C TYR A 53 -7.98 1.27 -27.10
N GLN A 54 -8.19 2.36 -26.38
CA GLN A 54 -7.15 3.28 -25.93
C GLN A 54 -6.84 2.97 -24.48
N PRO A 55 -5.65 2.43 -24.17
CA PRO A 55 -5.30 2.06 -22.79
C PRO A 55 -5.26 3.30 -21.88
N GLY A 56 -5.89 3.17 -20.73
CA GLY A 56 -5.77 4.16 -19.66
C GLY A 56 -4.41 4.11 -18.94
N PRO A 57 -4.11 5.12 -18.12
CA PRO A 57 -2.84 5.22 -17.39
C PRO A 57 -2.60 4.08 -16.41
N ILE A 58 -3.64 3.34 -16.02
CA ILE A 58 -3.51 2.15 -15.14
C ILE A 58 -2.73 1.02 -15.80
N MET A 59 -2.58 1.02 -17.15
CA MET A 59 -1.85 0.01 -17.90
C MET A 59 -0.32 0.21 -17.78
N CYS A 60 0.18 0.06 -16.57
CA CYS A 60 1.58 0.21 -16.17
C CYS A 60 1.95 -0.74 -15.04
N ASN A 61 3.23 -0.79 -14.65
CA ASN A 61 3.69 -1.61 -13.53
C ASN A 61 3.54 -0.91 -12.17
N LEU A 62 3.80 0.40 -12.13
CA LEU A 62 3.65 1.21 -10.94
C LEU A 62 2.71 2.38 -11.24
N PHE A 63 1.56 2.39 -10.58
CA PHE A 63 0.57 3.45 -10.73
C PHE A 63 0.54 4.33 -9.48
N LEU A 64 0.87 5.62 -9.64
CA LEU A 64 0.75 6.61 -8.58
C LEU A 64 -0.61 7.32 -8.66
N ALA A 65 -1.52 6.96 -7.75
CA ALA A 65 -2.82 7.58 -7.58
C ALA A 65 -2.71 8.72 -6.56
N ASP A 66 -2.54 9.96 -7.05
CA ASP A 66 -2.30 11.11 -6.18
C ASP A 66 -3.61 11.78 -5.76
N GLU A 67 -3.81 11.97 -4.44
CA GLU A 67 -5.01 12.52 -3.83
C GLU A 67 -6.32 11.77 -4.20
N ILE A 68 -6.31 10.43 -4.08
CA ILE A 68 -7.44 9.57 -4.45
C ILE A 68 -8.76 9.94 -3.74
N ASN A 69 -8.67 10.57 -2.58
CA ASN A 69 -9.84 11.01 -1.80
C ASN A 69 -10.52 12.28 -2.35
N ARG A 70 -10.06 12.84 -3.47
CA ARG A 70 -10.70 13.98 -4.15
C ARG A 70 -11.65 13.57 -5.25
N THR A 71 -11.63 12.32 -5.69
CA THR A 71 -12.50 11.86 -6.78
C THR A 71 -13.76 11.17 -6.26
N SER A 72 -14.70 10.88 -7.19
CA SER A 72 -15.97 10.24 -6.86
C SER A 72 -15.78 8.81 -6.36
N PRO A 73 -16.69 8.28 -5.50
CA PRO A 73 -16.66 6.89 -5.06
C PRO A 73 -16.68 5.88 -6.21
N LYS A 74 -17.32 6.22 -7.34
CA LYS A 74 -17.36 5.39 -8.55
C LYS A 74 -15.95 5.23 -9.16
N THR A 75 -15.21 6.32 -9.23
CA THR A 75 -13.84 6.34 -9.76
C THR A 75 -12.87 5.64 -8.81
N GLN A 76 -13.02 5.85 -7.50
CA GLN A 76 -12.26 5.09 -6.48
C GLN A 76 -12.50 3.59 -6.62
N SER A 77 -13.76 3.16 -6.77
CA SER A 77 -14.10 1.74 -6.92
C SER A 77 -13.47 1.12 -8.16
N ALA A 78 -13.40 1.84 -9.28
CA ALA A 78 -12.76 1.35 -10.50
C ALA A 78 -11.25 1.08 -10.31
N LEU A 79 -10.53 2.00 -9.63
CA LEU A 79 -9.13 1.77 -9.30
C LEU A 79 -8.95 0.55 -8.37
N LEU A 80 -9.78 0.48 -7.32
CA LEU A 80 -9.70 -0.60 -6.32
C LEU A 80 -10.06 -1.98 -6.91
N GLU A 81 -10.93 -2.03 -7.91
CA GLU A 81 -11.23 -3.24 -8.66
C GLU A 81 -9.98 -3.72 -9.43
N VAL A 82 -9.32 -2.82 -10.17
CA VAL A 82 -8.09 -3.17 -10.89
C VAL A 82 -6.98 -3.62 -9.93
N MET A 83 -6.87 -3.00 -8.75
CA MET A 83 -5.90 -3.42 -7.72
C MET A 83 -6.14 -4.84 -7.23
N GLU A 84 -7.40 -5.27 -7.14
CA GLU A 84 -7.78 -6.58 -6.61
C GLU A 84 -7.72 -7.67 -7.68
N GLU A 85 -8.28 -7.37 -8.86
CA GLU A 85 -8.44 -8.33 -9.95
C GLU A 85 -7.19 -8.44 -10.85
N GLY A 86 -6.33 -7.41 -10.87
CA GLY A 86 -5.17 -7.36 -11.76
C GLY A 86 -5.54 -7.24 -13.24
N ASN A 87 -6.75 -6.78 -13.53
CA ASN A 87 -7.25 -6.64 -14.91
C ASN A 87 -8.21 -5.44 -15.05
N VAL A 88 -8.47 -5.09 -16.30
CA VAL A 88 -9.39 -4.02 -16.72
C VAL A 88 -10.37 -4.59 -17.73
N THR A 89 -11.66 -4.40 -17.52
CA THR A 89 -12.71 -4.79 -18.49
C THR A 89 -13.33 -3.56 -19.13
N VAL A 90 -13.14 -3.41 -20.44
CA VAL A 90 -13.73 -2.34 -21.25
C VAL A 90 -14.44 -2.97 -22.45
N ASP A 91 -15.70 -2.59 -22.68
CA ASP A 91 -16.58 -3.10 -23.76
C ASP A 91 -16.66 -4.63 -23.79
N GLY A 92 -16.72 -5.26 -22.61
CA GLY A 92 -16.82 -6.71 -22.47
C GLY A 92 -15.51 -7.46 -22.74
N VAL A 93 -14.41 -6.78 -22.98
CA VAL A 93 -13.09 -7.38 -23.19
C VAL A 93 -12.21 -7.13 -21.96
N THR A 94 -11.80 -8.21 -21.30
CA THR A 94 -10.90 -8.17 -20.13
C THR A 94 -9.44 -8.18 -20.59
N ARG A 95 -8.63 -7.30 -20.02
CA ARG A 95 -7.20 -7.12 -20.31
C ARG A 95 -6.41 -7.12 -19.00
N GLU A 96 -5.38 -7.95 -18.92
CA GLU A 96 -4.50 -7.96 -17.75
C GLU A 96 -3.66 -6.69 -17.71
N VAL A 97 -3.44 -6.15 -16.50
CA VAL A 97 -2.44 -5.08 -16.29
C VAL A 97 -1.04 -5.68 -16.32
N PRO A 98 -0.01 -4.91 -16.71
CA PRO A 98 1.38 -5.37 -16.68
C PRO A 98 1.79 -5.86 -15.29
N LYS A 99 2.55 -6.96 -15.22
CA LYS A 99 3.07 -7.54 -13.98
C LYS A 99 4.58 -7.26 -13.85
N PRO A 100 5.10 -6.99 -12.63
CA PRO A 100 4.34 -6.79 -11.40
C PRO A 100 3.45 -5.54 -11.48
N PHE A 101 2.34 -5.54 -10.73
CA PHE A 101 1.45 -4.38 -10.64
C PHE A 101 1.43 -3.83 -9.21
N ILE A 102 1.81 -2.58 -9.06
CA ILE A 102 1.91 -1.89 -7.76
C ILE A 102 1.15 -0.58 -7.83
N VAL A 103 0.30 -0.31 -6.86
CA VAL A 103 -0.39 0.97 -6.72
C VAL A 103 0.09 1.67 -5.45
N ILE A 104 0.54 2.89 -5.61
CA ILE A 104 0.81 3.82 -4.52
C ILE A 104 -0.28 4.89 -4.57
N ALA A 105 -1.16 4.89 -3.56
CA ALA A 105 -2.18 5.92 -3.45
C ALA A 105 -1.82 6.89 -2.33
N THR A 106 -2.08 8.20 -2.56
CA THR A 106 -1.93 9.22 -1.53
C THR A 106 -3.29 9.77 -1.13
N GLN A 107 -3.44 10.04 0.16
CA GLN A 107 -4.55 10.79 0.71
C GLN A 107 -4.02 12.03 1.42
N ASN A 108 -4.80 13.11 1.36
CA ASN A 108 -4.53 14.30 2.14
C ASN A 108 -5.55 14.36 3.29
N PRO A 109 -5.16 14.08 4.55
CA PRO A 109 -6.09 14.01 5.68
C PRO A 109 -6.62 15.40 6.10
N ILE A 110 -5.90 16.46 5.76
CA ILE A 110 -6.25 17.81 6.18
C ILE A 110 -7.20 18.41 5.15
N GLY A 111 -8.47 18.58 5.57
CA GLY A 111 -9.62 19.03 4.82
C GLY A 111 -9.43 20.21 3.89
N SER A 112 -9.11 19.94 2.65
CA SER A 112 -9.49 20.80 1.55
C SER A 112 -11.00 20.57 1.27
N ALA A 113 -11.74 21.64 1.03
CA ALA A 113 -13.16 21.56 0.68
C ALA A 113 -13.37 20.58 -0.48
N GLY A 114 -14.29 19.61 -0.31
CA GLY A 114 -14.61 18.63 -1.34
C GLY A 114 -13.82 17.31 -1.29
N THR A 115 -13.04 17.04 -0.24
CA THR A 115 -12.41 15.73 -0.03
C THR A 115 -13.32 14.82 0.78
N GLN A 116 -13.50 13.59 0.31
CA GLN A 116 -14.18 12.53 1.03
C GLN A 116 -13.19 11.40 1.32
N MET A 117 -12.93 11.13 2.60
CA MET A 117 -12.04 10.01 2.99
C MET A 117 -12.56 8.70 2.40
N LEU A 118 -11.63 7.82 2.04
CA LEU A 118 -12.01 6.48 1.60
C LEU A 118 -12.72 5.75 2.75
N PRO A 119 -13.82 5.03 2.46
CA PRO A 119 -14.43 4.13 3.44
C PRO A 119 -13.45 3.06 3.93
N ASP A 120 -13.61 2.61 5.19
CA ASP A 120 -12.74 1.59 5.80
C ASP A 120 -12.65 0.30 4.96
N SER A 121 -13.76 -0.11 4.33
CA SER A 121 -13.80 -1.27 3.43
C SER A 121 -12.96 -1.11 2.14
N GLN A 122 -12.68 0.12 1.75
CA GLN A 122 -11.80 0.44 0.62
C GLN A 122 -10.35 0.56 1.08
N LEU A 123 -10.11 1.15 2.26
CA LEU A 123 -8.78 1.22 2.87
C LEU A 123 -8.21 -0.17 3.14
N ASP A 124 -9.04 -1.13 3.56
CA ASP A 124 -8.63 -2.52 3.80
C ASP A 124 -8.04 -3.24 2.56
N ARG A 125 -8.26 -2.72 1.35
CA ARG A 125 -7.67 -3.27 0.11
C ARG A 125 -6.19 -2.92 -0.06
N PHE A 126 -5.71 -1.87 0.58
CA PHE A 126 -4.29 -1.54 0.57
C PHE A 126 -3.52 -2.44 1.53
N MET A 127 -2.37 -2.94 1.11
CA MET A 127 -1.57 -3.86 1.91
C MET A 127 -1.02 -3.19 3.16
N ILE A 128 -0.48 -1.98 3.02
CA ILE A 128 0.09 -1.16 4.09
C ILE A 128 -0.37 0.29 3.99
N CYS A 129 -0.34 0.97 5.12
CA CYS A 129 -0.40 2.43 5.21
C CYS A 129 0.88 2.94 5.86
N THR A 130 1.49 3.97 5.27
CA THR A 130 2.73 4.57 5.77
C THR A 130 2.67 6.09 5.63
N SER A 131 3.48 6.77 6.44
CA SER A 131 3.71 8.20 6.42
C SER A 131 5.22 8.45 6.32
N LEU A 132 5.60 9.49 5.59
CA LEU A 132 6.99 9.98 5.55
C LEU A 132 7.27 10.94 6.69
N GLY A 133 6.25 11.69 7.12
CA GLY A 133 6.41 12.77 8.08
C GLY A 133 7.21 13.96 7.54
N TYR A 134 7.47 14.94 8.40
CA TYR A 134 8.41 16.01 8.09
C TYR A 134 9.84 15.49 8.17
N PRO A 135 10.75 15.96 7.28
CA PRO A 135 12.17 15.70 7.42
C PRO A 135 12.68 16.35 8.72
N ASP A 136 13.73 15.80 9.29
CA ASP A 136 14.47 16.48 10.35
C ASP A 136 15.25 17.69 9.80
N VAL A 137 15.76 18.54 10.70
CA VAL A 137 16.42 19.80 10.32
C VAL A 137 17.64 19.55 9.44
N GLU A 138 18.41 18.52 9.70
CA GLU A 138 19.60 18.13 8.93
C GLU A 138 19.22 17.73 7.50
N THR A 139 18.21 16.88 7.35
CA THR A 139 17.68 16.48 6.04
C THR A 139 17.09 17.67 5.29
N GLU A 140 16.39 18.60 5.98
CA GLU A 140 15.82 19.78 5.36
C GLU A 140 16.90 20.72 4.82
N ILE A 141 18.00 20.88 5.54
CA ILE A 141 19.20 21.62 5.08
C ILE A 141 19.77 20.97 3.81
N GLU A 142 19.84 19.65 3.76
CA GLU A 142 20.32 18.93 2.58
C GLU A 142 19.39 19.10 1.38
N ILE A 143 18.07 19.03 1.58
CA ILE A 143 17.08 19.30 0.54
C ILE A 143 17.29 20.70 -0.04
N ILE A 144 17.46 21.72 0.80
CA ILE A 144 17.72 23.11 0.37
C ILE A 144 19.01 23.20 -0.44
N LYS A 145 20.09 22.57 0.03
CA LYS A 145 21.40 22.60 -0.65
C LYS A 145 21.38 21.90 -2.01
N HIS A 146 20.65 20.80 -2.13
CA HIS A 146 20.59 20.00 -3.36
C HIS A 146 19.54 20.51 -4.37
N ASN A 147 18.67 21.44 -3.96
CA ASN A 147 17.66 22.04 -4.85
C ASN A 147 18.24 23.05 -5.87
N ASN A 148 19.50 22.90 -6.26
CA ASN A 148 20.21 23.75 -7.22
C ASN A 148 20.01 23.31 -8.67
N GLY A 149 18.81 22.79 -9.02
CA GLY A 149 18.44 22.45 -10.40
C GLY A 149 18.76 21.02 -10.84
N GLN A 150 19.34 20.18 -9.98
CA GLN A 150 19.48 18.74 -10.22
C GLN A 150 18.38 17.97 -9.50
N SER A 151 17.69 17.09 -10.23
CA SER A 151 16.71 16.22 -9.62
C SER A 151 17.40 15.18 -8.73
N PRO A 152 16.93 14.94 -7.48
CA PRO A 152 17.47 13.87 -6.63
C PRO A 152 17.35 12.48 -7.26
N LEU A 153 16.55 12.38 -8.33
CA LEU A 153 16.33 11.15 -9.08
C LEU A 153 17.38 10.88 -10.17
N ASP A 154 18.17 11.87 -10.56
CA ASP A 154 19.07 11.77 -11.74
C ASP A 154 20.24 10.80 -11.52
N GLY A 155 20.61 10.54 -10.25
CA GLY A 155 21.66 9.58 -9.88
C GLY A 155 21.17 8.14 -9.69
N LEU A 156 19.87 7.88 -9.72
CA LEU A 156 19.32 6.55 -9.47
C LEU A 156 19.51 5.64 -10.68
N LYS A 157 20.05 4.44 -10.41
CA LYS A 157 20.22 3.37 -11.40
C LYS A 157 19.30 2.20 -11.04
N PRO A 158 18.77 1.48 -12.04
CA PRO A 158 18.05 0.25 -11.80
C PRO A 158 18.93 -0.78 -11.05
N VAL A 159 18.37 -1.43 -10.04
CA VAL A 159 19.00 -2.54 -9.31
C VAL A 159 18.34 -3.87 -9.60
N VAL A 160 17.06 -3.84 -10.03
CA VAL A 160 16.30 -5.00 -10.49
C VAL A 160 15.39 -4.56 -11.65
N ASN A 161 14.99 -5.51 -12.48
CA ASN A 161 13.97 -5.32 -13.52
C ASN A 161 12.64 -6.00 -13.14
N ALA A 162 11.60 -5.84 -13.96
CA ALA A 162 10.27 -6.37 -13.70
C ALA A 162 10.26 -7.91 -13.58
N GLU A 163 11.05 -8.62 -14.40
CA GLU A 163 11.11 -10.08 -14.40
C GLU A 163 11.79 -10.59 -13.12
N GLU A 164 12.94 -10.01 -12.77
CA GLU A 164 13.65 -10.32 -11.54
C GLU A 164 12.79 -10.02 -10.30
N LEU A 165 12.00 -8.92 -10.30
CA LEU A 165 11.10 -8.62 -9.21
C LEU A 165 9.98 -9.66 -9.06
N LEU A 166 9.47 -10.20 -10.17
CA LEU A 166 8.50 -11.30 -10.13
C LEU A 166 9.11 -12.60 -9.59
N GLU A 167 10.38 -12.86 -9.87
CA GLU A 167 11.10 -14.02 -9.30
C GLU A 167 11.27 -13.84 -7.80
N LEU A 168 11.72 -12.65 -7.34
CA LEU A 168 11.81 -12.34 -5.92
C LEU A 168 10.45 -12.48 -5.20
N GLN A 169 9.36 -12.06 -5.82
CA GLN A 169 8.02 -12.24 -5.25
C GLN A 169 7.68 -13.73 -5.05
N LYS A 170 8.01 -14.58 -6.02
CA LYS A 170 7.83 -16.05 -5.89
C LYS A 170 8.69 -16.65 -4.78
N GLU A 171 9.94 -16.18 -4.63
CA GLU A 171 10.80 -16.62 -3.53
C GLU A 171 10.25 -16.22 -2.17
N VAL A 172 9.73 -15.00 -2.04
CA VAL A 172 9.04 -14.53 -0.82
C VAL A 172 7.83 -15.41 -0.48
N GLU A 173 7.07 -15.85 -1.48
CA GLU A 173 5.94 -16.77 -1.26
C GLU A 173 6.38 -18.12 -0.67
N GLN A 174 7.60 -18.57 -0.94
CA GLN A 174 8.15 -19.82 -0.44
C GLN A 174 8.77 -19.70 0.96
N VAL A 175 8.89 -18.50 1.52
CA VAL A 175 9.39 -18.31 2.90
C VAL A 175 8.52 -19.10 3.87
N PHE A 176 9.16 -19.97 4.65
CA PHE A 176 8.50 -20.86 5.58
C PHE A 176 7.89 -20.09 6.78
N VAL A 177 6.67 -20.47 7.15
CA VAL A 177 6.00 -19.96 8.34
C VAL A 177 5.58 -21.13 9.20
N HIS A 178 6.12 -21.20 10.42
CA HIS A 178 5.76 -22.24 11.37
C HIS A 178 4.37 -21.98 11.98
N ASP A 179 3.65 -23.04 12.37
CA ASP A 179 2.29 -22.93 12.93
C ASP A 179 2.20 -21.99 14.14
N VAL A 180 3.24 -21.96 14.97
CA VAL A 180 3.35 -21.05 16.12
C VAL A 180 3.31 -19.57 15.69
N ILE A 181 3.86 -19.25 14.53
CA ILE A 181 3.82 -17.86 13.96
C ILE A 181 2.40 -17.56 13.46
N PHE A 182 1.73 -18.51 12.81
CA PHE A 182 0.32 -18.34 12.43
C PHE A 182 -0.58 -18.12 13.66
N GLN A 183 -0.33 -18.83 14.75
CA GLN A 183 -1.03 -18.62 16.02
C GLN A 183 -0.76 -17.22 16.58
N TYR A 184 0.49 -16.75 16.55
CA TYR A 184 0.86 -15.40 16.99
C TYR A 184 0.15 -14.32 16.17
N VAL A 185 0.16 -14.43 14.84
CA VAL A 185 -0.59 -13.56 13.94
C VAL A 185 -2.09 -13.55 14.29
N ALA A 186 -2.67 -14.73 14.50
CA ALA A 186 -4.09 -14.86 14.86
C ALA A 186 -4.41 -14.21 16.22
N HIS A 187 -3.55 -14.35 17.22
CA HIS A 187 -3.72 -13.71 18.53
C HIS A 187 -3.61 -12.19 18.45
N LEU A 188 -2.64 -11.65 17.69
CA LEU A 188 -2.54 -10.20 17.45
C LEU A 188 -3.82 -9.66 16.80
N VAL A 189 -4.31 -10.35 15.78
CA VAL A 189 -5.54 -9.95 15.08
C VAL A 189 -6.76 -10.06 15.99
N ALA A 190 -6.91 -11.14 16.74
CA ALA A 190 -7.99 -11.30 17.71
C ALA A 190 -7.98 -10.19 18.77
N ALA A 191 -6.81 -9.83 19.29
CA ALA A 191 -6.65 -8.74 20.23
C ALA A 191 -7.14 -7.39 19.66
N THR A 192 -7.00 -7.15 18.35
CA THR A 192 -7.58 -5.94 17.72
C THR A 192 -9.11 -5.97 17.71
N ARG A 193 -9.72 -7.13 17.48
CA ARG A 193 -11.18 -7.31 17.38
C ARG A 193 -11.88 -7.24 18.74
N GLU A 194 -11.18 -7.60 19.78
CA GLU A 194 -11.68 -7.63 21.15
C GLU A 194 -11.32 -6.38 21.95
N HIS A 195 -10.57 -5.46 21.36
CA HIS A 195 -10.07 -4.29 22.06
C HIS A 195 -11.20 -3.28 22.38
N PRO A 196 -11.41 -2.86 23.65
CA PRO A 196 -12.56 -2.06 24.07
C PRO A 196 -12.58 -0.62 23.50
N MET A 197 -11.49 -0.17 22.91
CA MET A 197 -11.36 1.15 22.28
C MET A 197 -11.50 1.09 20.73
N LEU A 198 -11.81 -0.09 20.18
CA LEU A 198 -12.01 -0.27 18.73
C LEU A 198 -13.46 -0.71 18.45
N ASP A 199 -14.07 -0.09 17.45
CA ASP A 199 -15.35 -0.53 16.86
C ASP A 199 -15.12 -1.57 15.77
N LEU A 200 -13.94 -1.53 15.10
CA LEU A 200 -13.53 -2.48 14.09
C LEU A 200 -12.04 -2.81 14.24
N GLY A 201 -11.72 -4.11 14.27
CA GLY A 201 -10.35 -4.64 14.21
C GLY A 201 -9.96 -5.13 12.82
N ILE A 202 -8.79 -5.76 12.72
CA ILE A 202 -8.23 -6.26 11.45
C ILE A 202 -9.13 -7.35 10.84
N SER A 203 -9.42 -7.20 9.53
CA SER A 203 -10.17 -8.17 8.73
C SER A 203 -9.36 -9.43 8.40
N PRO A 204 -9.99 -10.51 7.91
CA PRO A 204 -9.25 -11.67 7.36
C PRO A 204 -8.30 -11.29 6.22
N ARG A 205 -8.63 -10.28 5.39
CA ARG A 205 -7.74 -9.74 4.35
C ARG A 205 -6.49 -9.12 4.99
N GLY A 206 -6.64 -8.34 6.06
CA GLY A 206 -5.52 -7.78 6.82
C GLY A 206 -4.65 -8.85 7.49
N THR A 207 -5.24 -9.97 7.94
CA THR A 207 -4.48 -11.12 8.46
C THR A 207 -3.57 -11.73 7.39
N ILE A 208 -4.07 -11.89 6.16
CA ILE A 208 -3.29 -12.38 5.03
C ILE A 208 -2.19 -11.37 4.67
N ALA A 209 -2.52 -10.08 4.63
CA ALA A 209 -1.55 -9.02 4.37
C ALA A 209 -0.40 -9.03 5.41
N LEU A 210 -0.72 -9.18 6.70
CA LEU A 210 0.28 -9.26 7.77
C LEU A 210 1.23 -10.45 7.58
N THR A 211 0.69 -11.61 7.23
CA THR A 211 1.51 -12.80 6.97
C THR A 211 2.42 -12.62 5.76
N ARG A 212 1.92 -12.00 4.67
CA ARG A 212 2.72 -11.70 3.48
C ARG A 212 3.83 -10.70 3.77
N MET A 213 3.53 -9.66 4.52
CA MET A 213 4.52 -8.66 4.94
C MET A 213 5.59 -9.25 5.85
N ALA A 214 5.22 -10.13 6.78
CA ALA A 214 6.17 -10.85 7.64
C ALA A 214 7.12 -11.75 6.82
N LYS A 215 6.62 -12.45 5.79
CA LYS A 215 7.45 -13.20 4.85
C LYS A 215 8.45 -12.31 4.11
N ALA A 216 7.99 -11.17 3.60
CA ALA A 216 8.85 -10.20 2.91
C ALA A 216 9.91 -9.63 3.86
N SER A 217 9.53 -9.30 5.11
CA SER A 217 10.47 -8.85 6.15
C SER A 217 11.57 -9.88 6.42
N ALA A 218 11.20 -11.16 6.58
CA ALA A 218 12.15 -12.24 6.78
C ALA A 218 13.12 -12.39 5.60
N TYR A 219 12.58 -12.35 4.37
CA TYR A 219 13.35 -12.47 3.14
C TYR A 219 14.37 -11.34 2.98
N ILE A 220 13.95 -10.09 3.17
CA ILE A 220 14.85 -8.91 3.11
C ILE A 220 15.97 -9.01 4.15
N LYS A 221 15.70 -9.64 5.31
CA LYS A 221 16.70 -9.91 6.36
C LYS A 221 17.55 -11.17 6.07
N GLY A 222 17.47 -11.73 4.85
CA GLY A 222 18.26 -12.88 4.41
C GLY A 222 17.85 -14.22 4.98
N ARG A 223 16.58 -14.37 5.41
CA ARG A 223 16.06 -15.60 6.01
C ARG A 223 14.97 -16.23 5.14
N ASN A 224 14.93 -17.55 5.08
CA ASN A 224 13.89 -18.32 4.40
C ASN A 224 12.78 -18.82 5.36
N TYR A 225 12.71 -18.26 6.57
CA TYR A 225 11.69 -18.53 7.57
C TYR A 225 11.35 -17.27 8.37
N VAL A 226 10.09 -17.18 8.81
CA VAL A 226 9.56 -16.08 9.61
C VAL A 226 9.82 -16.29 11.07
N VAL A 227 10.23 -15.23 11.79
CA VAL A 227 10.32 -15.18 13.25
C VAL A 227 9.33 -14.15 13.81
N PRO A 228 8.99 -14.20 15.12
CA PRO A 228 7.98 -13.30 15.70
C PRO A 228 8.24 -11.80 15.46
N THR A 229 9.52 -11.39 15.46
CA THR A 229 9.89 -9.98 15.21
C THR A 229 9.56 -9.53 13.79
N ASP A 230 9.54 -10.42 12.79
CA ASP A 230 9.13 -10.04 11.44
C ASP A 230 7.64 -9.66 11.36
N VAL A 231 6.83 -10.28 12.22
CA VAL A 231 5.41 -9.95 12.35
C VAL A 231 5.24 -8.62 13.09
N SER A 232 5.90 -8.45 14.24
CA SER A 232 5.77 -7.22 15.05
C SER A 232 6.31 -5.98 14.33
N ASP A 233 7.41 -6.11 13.57
CA ASP A 233 8.03 -5.00 12.83
C ASP A 233 7.14 -4.41 11.73
N VAL A 234 6.24 -5.22 11.15
CA VAL A 234 5.34 -4.77 10.07
C VAL A 234 3.88 -4.59 10.52
N PHE A 235 3.59 -4.90 11.79
CA PHE A 235 2.22 -4.93 12.31
C PHE A 235 1.56 -3.55 12.23
N LYS A 236 2.28 -2.49 12.58
CA LYS A 236 1.77 -1.13 12.56
C LYS A 236 1.31 -0.72 11.16
N GLU A 237 2.15 -0.87 10.16
CA GLU A 237 1.88 -0.44 8.78
C GLU A 237 0.72 -1.23 8.16
N VAL A 238 0.54 -2.49 8.57
CA VAL A 238 -0.59 -3.32 8.13
C VAL A 238 -1.86 -2.99 8.90
N ALA A 239 -1.78 -2.65 10.19
CA ALA A 239 -2.93 -2.50 11.08
C ALA A 239 -3.55 -1.11 11.03
N VAL A 240 -2.75 -0.04 11.02
CA VAL A 240 -3.17 1.32 11.38
C VAL A 240 -4.39 1.82 10.60
N HIS A 241 -4.48 1.55 9.31
CA HIS A 241 -5.58 1.98 8.44
C HIS A 241 -6.80 1.02 8.46
N ARG A 242 -6.72 -0.06 9.23
CA ARG A 242 -7.77 -1.06 9.38
C ARG A 242 -8.50 -0.97 10.70
N LEU A 243 -7.98 -0.15 11.63
CA LEU A 243 -8.55 0.00 12.97
C LEU A 243 -9.50 1.18 13.01
N GLN A 244 -10.76 0.93 13.38
CA GLN A 244 -11.73 1.99 13.60
C GLN A 244 -11.84 2.28 15.11
N LEU A 245 -11.45 3.49 15.49
CA LEU A 245 -11.51 3.93 16.89
C LEU A 245 -12.95 4.11 17.35
N SER A 246 -13.30 3.60 18.52
CA SER A 246 -14.59 3.80 19.15
C SER A 246 -14.79 5.28 19.57
N ALA A 247 -16.05 5.67 19.79
CA ALA A 247 -16.35 6.99 20.33
C ALA A 247 -15.61 7.23 21.65
N LYS A 248 -15.51 6.20 22.51
CA LYS A 248 -14.78 6.26 23.78
C LYS A 248 -13.28 6.53 23.56
N ALA A 249 -12.66 5.90 22.57
CA ALA A 249 -11.24 6.13 22.24
C ALA A 249 -11.01 7.59 21.80
N ARG A 250 -11.89 8.13 20.95
CA ARG A 250 -11.80 9.51 20.46
C ARG A 250 -11.93 10.55 21.58
N VAL A 251 -12.88 10.35 22.51
CA VAL A 251 -13.05 11.23 23.68
C VAL A 251 -11.82 11.20 24.59
N ASN A 252 -11.17 10.03 24.73
CA ASN A 252 -9.97 9.88 25.55
C ASN A 252 -8.67 10.18 24.80
N HIS A 253 -8.72 10.72 23.57
CA HIS A 253 -7.56 11.03 22.73
C HIS A 253 -6.60 9.84 22.51
N VAL A 254 -7.14 8.61 22.50
CA VAL A 254 -6.37 7.40 22.20
C VAL A 254 -6.17 7.30 20.70
N THR A 255 -4.94 7.01 20.27
CA THR A 255 -4.59 6.85 18.85
C THR A 255 -4.55 5.37 18.45
N ALA A 256 -4.68 5.10 17.15
CA ALA A 256 -4.55 3.74 16.62
C ALA A 256 -3.15 3.16 16.90
N GLU A 257 -2.11 3.98 16.78
CA GLU A 257 -0.72 3.59 17.07
C GLU A 257 -0.54 3.23 18.56
N GLY A 258 -1.17 3.99 19.47
CA GLY A 258 -1.13 3.68 20.90
C GLY A 258 -1.78 2.33 21.23
N ILE A 259 -2.91 2.03 20.57
CA ILE A 259 -3.58 0.73 20.69
C ILE A 259 -2.69 -0.39 20.13
N ILE A 260 -2.09 -0.18 18.95
CA ILE A 260 -1.17 -1.15 18.32
C ILE A 260 0.00 -1.48 19.28
N SER A 261 0.62 -0.46 19.87
CA SER A 261 1.72 -0.67 20.84
C SER A 261 1.25 -1.49 22.05
N THR A 262 0.10 -1.17 22.62
CA THR A 262 -0.48 -1.93 23.75
C THR A 262 -0.76 -3.38 23.38
N ILE A 263 -1.28 -3.64 22.18
CA ILE A 263 -1.54 -5.01 21.70
C ILE A 263 -0.22 -5.79 21.56
N LEU A 264 0.81 -5.19 20.95
CA LEU A 264 2.12 -5.82 20.79
C LEU A 264 2.78 -6.15 22.13
N GLU A 265 2.56 -5.33 23.16
CA GLU A 265 3.05 -5.57 24.52
C GLU A 265 2.25 -6.67 25.26
N SER A 266 0.93 -6.73 25.00
CA SER A 266 0.04 -7.66 25.71
C SER A 266 0.03 -9.07 25.14
N VAL A 267 0.29 -9.24 23.83
CA VAL A 267 0.33 -10.55 23.18
C VAL A 267 1.75 -11.11 23.20
N PRO A 268 2.01 -12.18 23.97
CA PRO A 268 3.37 -12.71 24.12
C PRO A 268 3.89 -13.28 22.80
N GLN A 269 5.13 -12.92 22.47
CA GLN A 269 5.83 -13.53 21.33
C GLN A 269 6.13 -15.00 21.66
N PRO A 270 5.92 -15.93 20.69
CA PRO A 270 6.28 -17.31 20.89
C PRO A 270 7.79 -17.47 21.06
N LEU A 271 8.17 -18.18 22.11
CA LEU A 271 9.56 -18.53 22.36
C LEU A 271 9.96 -19.74 21.50
N PRO A 272 11.22 -19.82 21.05
CA PRO A 272 11.70 -21.01 20.38
C PRO A 272 11.58 -22.19 21.33
N GLU A 273 10.97 -23.28 20.86
CA GLU A 273 10.94 -24.52 21.66
C GLU A 273 12.36 -24.93 22.02
N LYS A 274 12.65 -25.05 23.30
CA LYS A 274 13.89 -25.71 23.74
C LYS A 274 13.87 -27.12 23.16
N ARG A 275 14.73 -27.45 22.23
CA ARG A 275 14.98 -28.84 21.84
C ARG A 275 15.24 -29.60 23.14
N GLN A 276 14.31 -30.47 23.50
CA GLN A 276 14.58 -31.47 24.51
C GLN A 276 15.66 -32.36 23.89
N GLY A 277 16.88 -32.25 24.42
CA GLY A 277 18.06 -33.03 24.06
C GLY A 277 17.93 -34.49 24.52
#